data_f812cf6aab80eab16dda2ff1f923815d
#
_entry.id   f812cf6aab80eab16dda2ff1f923815d
#
_cell.length_a   1.000
_cell.length_b   1.000
_cell.length_c   1.000
_cell.angle_alpha   90.00
_cell.angle_beta   90.00
_cell.angle_gamma   90.00
#
_symmetry.space_group_name_H-M   'P 1'
#
loop_
_entity.id
_entity.type
_entity.pdbx_description
1 polymer ?
#
loop_
_entity_poly.entity_id
_entity_poly.type
_entity_poly.pdbx_seq_one_letter_code
_entity_poly.pdbx_strand_id
1 'polypeptide(L)'
;MSRVGKMPVTIPAGVDVSIKEDQISVKGTGGTLATASSLLVKVNNDNCKMTFIPVNESREANAMSGTMRQLVNNMVTGVTKGFEKKLMLVGVGYKAAAQGNKLNLAVGYSHPVNIDMPVGIKVETPAPTEIIIKGADRQRVGQIAAEIRAVRPPEPYKGKGIRYADEKITIKETKKK
;
A
#
# COMPACT_ATOMS: atom_id res chain seq x y z
N MET A 1 -8.22 21.19 15.28
CA MET A 1 -7.00 20.62 14.64
C MET A 1 -7.00 19.10 14.84
N SER A 2 -6.68 18.33 13.80
CA SER A 2 -6.63 16.85 13.84
C SER A 2 -5.57 16.35 14.82
N ARG A 3 -5.87 15.30 15.62
CA ARG A 3 -4.88 14.65 16.51
C ARG A 3 -3.67 14.11 15.72
N VAL A 4 -3.92 13.56 14.52
CA VAL A 4 -2.87 13.07 13.62
C VAL A 4 -2.05 14.23 13.04
N GLY A 5 -2.70 15.34 12.63
CA GLY A 5 -2.01 16.49 12.05
C GLY A 5 -1.04 17.20 13.02
N LYS A 6 -1.27 17.08 14.32
CA LYS A 6 -0.38 17.66 15.35
C LYS A 6 0.93 16.88 15.55
N MET A 7 0.97 15.61 15.14
CA MET A 7 2.16 14.78 15.34
C MET A 7 3.20 15.09 14.26
N PRO A 8 4.42 15.49 14.60
CA PRO A 8 5.48 15.70 13.62
C PRO A 8 5.85 14.38 12.93
N VAL A 9 6.30 14.48 11.69
CA VAL A 9 6.93 13.37 10.96
C VAL A 9 8.43 13.49 11.14
N THR A 10 9.05 12.46 11.71
CA THR A 10 10.51 12.38 11.86
C THR A 10 11.12 11.88 10.56
N ILE A 11 12.11 12.59 10.05
CA ILE A 11 12.89 12.22 8.86
C ILE A 11 14.10 11.43 9.34
N PRO A 12 14.24 10.14 9.01
CA PRO A 12 15.43 9.37 9.38
C PRO A 12 16.65 9.80 8.56
N ALA A 13 17.84 9.52 9.06
CA ALA A 13 19.08 9.77 8.34
C ALA A 13 19.09 9.03 6.98
N GLY A 14 19.55 9.71 5.92
CA GLY A 14 19.58 9.15 4.56
C GLY A 14 18.30 9.35 3.75
N VAL A 15 17.36 10.15 4.24
CA VAL A 15 16.18 10.57 3.49
C VAL A 15 16.23 12.06 3.23
N ASP A 16 16.21 12.43 1.95
CA ASP A 16 16.14 13.82 1.50
C ASP A 16 14.70 14.19 1.19
N VAL A 17 14.24 15.31 1.75
CA VAL A 17 12.91 15.84 1.50
C VAL A 17 13.01 17.20 0.81
N SER A 18 12.43 17.32 -0.37
CA SER A 18 12.32 18.56 -1.13
C SER A 18 10.87 19.03 -1.13
N ILE A 19 10.65 20.24 -0.63
CA ILE A 19 9.32 20.88 -0.59
C ILE A 19 9.32 21.97 -1.66
N LYS A 20 8.46 21.82 -2.65
CA LYS A 20 8.13 22.84 -3.65
C LYS A 20 6.71 23.32 -3.42
N GLU A 21 6.32 24.45 -4.01
CA GLU A 21 4.99 25.01 -3.84
C GLU A 21 3.88 24.02 -4.20
N ASP A 22 4.05 23.27 -5.29
CA ASP A 22 3.03 22.33 -5.79
C ASP A 22 3.28 20.88 -5.44
N GLN A 23 4.49 20.53 -4.93
CA GLN A 23 4.89 19.14 -4.78
C GLN A 23 5.86 18.93 -3.63
N ILE A 24 5.62 17.87 -2.87
CA ILE A 24 6.55 17.36 -1.87
C ILE A 24 7.17 16.08 -2.42
N SER A 25 8.49 16.03 -2.53
CA SER A 25 9.21 14.84 -2.96
C SER A 25 10.11 14.32 -1.84
N VAL A 26 10.13 13.00 -1.67
CA VAL A 26 10.92 12.28 -0.67
C VAL A 26 11.80 11.29 -1.40
N LYS A 27 13.10 11.42 -1.24
CA LYS A 27 14.13 10.54 -1.82
C LYS A 27 14.83 9.76 -0.74
N GLY A 28 14.95 8.45 -0.93
CA GLY A 28 15.65 7.57 0.01
C GLY A 28 16.22 6.36 -0.70
N THR A 29 16.64 5.35 0.07
CA THR A 29 17.26 4.12 -0.46
C THR A 29 16.31 3.30 -1.33
N GLY A 30 15.00 3.34 -1.06
CA GLY A 30 13.97 2.62 -1.82
C GLY A 30 13.49 3.35 -3.08
N GLY A 31 14.04 4.54 -3.39
CA GLY A 31 13.66 5.33 -4.57
C GLY A 31 13.18 6.75 -4.23
N THR A 32 12.50 7.37 -5.18
CA THR A 32 11.92 8.71 -5.01
C THR A 32 10.41 8.63 -5.17
N LEU A 33 9.70 9.16 -4.19
CA LEU A 33 8.25 9.31 -4.21
C LEU A 33 7.89 10.81 -4.18
N ALA A 34 6.79 11.15 -4.81
CA ALA A 34 6.31 12.52 -4.84
C ALA A 34 4.79 12.57 -4.68
N THR A 35 4.31 13.59 -3.98
CA THR A 35 2.89 13.86 -3.81
C THR A 35 2.60 15.34 -4.02
N ALA A 36 1.40 15.66 -4.51
CA ALA A 36 0.98 17.04 -4.64
C ALA A 36 0.89 17.71 -3.28
N SER A 37 1.34 18.96 -3.19
CA SER A 37 1.14 19.82 -2.03
C SER A 37 -0.27 20.39 -2.06
N SER A 38 -0.79 20.77 -0.90
CA SER A 38 -2.10 21.44 -0.80
C SER A 38 -1.90 22.88 -0.32
N LEU A 39 -2.52 23.83 -1.00
CA LEU A 39 -2.54 25.23 -0.61
C LEU A 39 -3.17 25.50 0.77
N LEU A 40 -3.95 24.54 1.27
CA LEU A 40 -4.60 24.61 2.58
C LEU A 40 -3.69 24.25 3.75
N VAL A 41 -2.46 23.77 3.48
CA VAL A 41 -1.54 23.26 4.52
C VAL A 41 -0.15 23.85 4.31
N LYS A 42 0.34 24.54 5.34
CA LYS A 42 1.72 25.01 5.39
C LYS A 42 2.59 23.89 5.97
N VAL A 43 3.64 23.53 5.24
CA VAL A 43 4.60 22.49 5.66
C VAL A 43 5.88 23.17 6.13
N ASN A 44 6.26 22.97 7.37
CA ASN A 44 7.53 23.43 7.94
C ASN A 44 8.46 22.23 8.13
N ASN A 45 9.71 22.41 7.75
CA ASN A 45 10.77 21.41 7.95
C ASN A 45 11.81 21.98 8.91
N ASP A 46 11.83 21.49 10.14
CA ASP A 46 12.76 21.90 11.19
C ASP A 46 13.64 20.71 11.59
N ASN A 47 14.92 20.73 11.22
CA ASN A 47 15.94 19.79 11.71
C ASN A 47 15.46 18.34 11.87
N CYS A 48 15.11 17.68 10.78
CA CYS A 48 14.63 16.30 10.73
C CYS A 48 13.19 16.07 11.26
N LYS A 49 12.41 17.12 11.48
CA LYS A 49 10.99 17.02 11.83
C LYS A 49 10.14 17.87 10.90
N MET A 50 9.15 17.26 10.28
CA MET A 50 8.17 17.98 9.47
C MET A 50 6.88 18.18 10.24
N THR A 51 6.37 19.42 10.22
CA THR A 51 5.08 19.79 10.82
C THR A 51 4.13 20.31 9.75
N PHE A 52 2.85 20.01 9.90
CA PHE A 52 1.80 20.32 8.95
C PHE A 52 0.74 21.20 9.61
N ILE A 53 0.76 22.48 9.27
CA ILE A 53 -0.09 23.50 9.90
C ILE A 53 -1.18 23.90 8.91
N PRO A 54 -2.48 23.83 9.28
CA PRO A 54 -3.54 24.33 8.41
C PRO A 54 -3.40 25.86 8.26
N VAL A 55 -3.59 26.38 7.05
CA VAL A 55 -3.50 27.81 6.75
C VAL A 55 -4.63 28.60 7.41
N ASN A 56 -5.80 27.96 7.54
CA ASN A 56 -6.97 28.54 8.18
C ASN A 56 -7.64 27.52 9.11
N GLU A 57 -8.60 27.95 9.94
CA GLU A 57 -9.33 27.08 10.86
C GLU A 57 -10.49 26.33 10.22
N SER A 58 -10.58 26.32 8.89
CA SER A 58 -11.64 25.60 8.19
C SER A 58 -11.57 24.10 8.46
N ARG A 59 -12.72 23.43 8.38
CA ARG A 59 -12.82 21.98 8.53
C ARG A 59 -11.97 21.23 7.49
N GLU A 60 -11.93 21.76 6.26
CA GLU A 60 -11.17 21.23 5.15
C GLU A 60 -9.65 21.33 5.37
N ALA A 61 -9.15 22.49 5.76
CA ALA A 61 -7.72 22.68 6.05
C ALA A 61 -7.26 21.78 7.22
N ASN A 62 -8.09 21.65 8.24
CA ASN A 62 -7.82 20.73 9.36
C ASN A 62 -7.81 19.25 8.92
N ALA A 63 -8.68 18.84 8.02
CA ALA A 63 -8.69 17.49 7.47
C ALA A 63 -7.46 17.24 6.59
N MET A 64 -7.15 18.20 5.69
CA MET A 64 -6.00 18.12 4.79
C MET A 64 -4.66 18.08 5.54
N SER A 65 -4.49 18.79 6.64
CA SER A 65 -3.26 18.72 7.44
C SER A 65 -2.97 17.29 7.92
N GLY A 66 -3.98 16.57 8.37
CA GLY A 66 -3.86 15.16 8.77
C GLY A 66 -3.55 14.22 7.59
N THR A 67 -4.20 14.46 6.45
CA THR A 67 -3.99 13.68 5.22
C THR A 67 -2.57 13.87 4.69
N MET A 68 -2.14 15.12 4.54
CA MET A 68 -0.78 15.44 4.06
C MET A 68 0.30 14.85 5.00
N ARG A 69 0.11 15.01 6.30
CA ARG A 69 1.02 14.42 7.29
C ARG A 69 1.13 12.90 7.07
N GLN A 70 0.00 12.20 6.90
CA GLN A 70 0.02 10.74 6.74
C GLN A 70 0.60 10.31 5.40
N LEU A 71 0.34 11.04 4.31
CA LEU A 71 0.95 10.77 3.01
C LEU A 71 2.47 10.87 3.08
N VAL A 72 2.99 11.96 3.64
CA VAL A 72 4.44 12.16 3.78
C VAL A 72 5.05 11.09 4.71
N ASN A 73 4.40 10.76 5.82
CA ASN A 73 4.85 9.69 6.70
C ASN A 73 4.92 8.33 5.99
N ASN A 74 3.92 8.01 5.15
CA ASN A 74 3.95 6.81 4.32
C ASN A 74 5.11 6.84 3.31
N MET A 75 5.36 7.99 2.68
CA MET A 75 6.48 8.14 1.74
C MET A 75 7.83 7.93 2.44
N VAL A 76 8.05 8.56 3.59
CA VAL A 76 9.28 8.39 4.39
C VAL A 76 9.48 6.93 4.79
N THR A 77 8.43 6.27 5.28
CA THR A 77 8.49 4.84 5.65
C THR A 77 8.74 3.97 4.42
N GLY A 78 8.10 4.29 3.30
CA GLY A 78 8.21 3.53 2.06
C GLY A 78 9.59 3.60 1.42
N VAL A 79 10.24 4.76 1.41
CA VAL A 79 11.60 4.89 0.85
C VAL A 79 12.69 4.35 1.78
N THR A 80 12.39 4.13 3.07
CA THR A 80 13.33 3.55 4.04
C THR A 80 13.17 2.04 4.18
N LYS A 81 12.00 1.61 4.66
CA LYS A 81 11.71 0.20 4.99
C LYS A 81 10.99 -0.53 3.85
N GLY A 82 10.28 0.22 3.00
CA GLY A 82 9.35 -0.35 2.04
C GLY A 82 8.05 -0.82 2.70
N PHE A 83 7.09 -1.20 1.85
CA PHE A 83 5.86 -1.85 2.27
C PHE A 83 5.78 -3.23 1.65
N GLU A 84 5.21 -4.16 2.40
CA GLU A 84 4.88 -5.48 1.88
C GLU A 84 3.43 -5.84 2.21
N LYS A 85 2.81 -6.61 1.30
CA LYS A 85 1.52 -7.25 1.49
C LYS A 85 1.62 -8.71 1.10
N LYS A 86 1.18 -9.58 2.01
CA LYS A 86 1.15 -11.03 1.81
C LYS A 86 -0.26 -11.48 1.49
N LEU A 87 -0.39 -12.23 0.39
CA LEU A 87 -1.62 -12.89 -0.02
C LEU A 87 -1.43 -14.40 0.02
N MET A 88 -2.50 -15.10 0.34
CA MET A 88 -2.55 -16.56 0.40
C MET A 88 -3.61 -17.09 -0.56
N LEU A 89 -3.26 -18.11 -1.32
CA LEU A 89 -4.18 -18.83 -2.19
C LEU A 89 -4.69 -20.06 -1.44
N VAL A 90 -5.99 -20.19 -1.35
CA VAL A 90 -6.66 -21.34 -0.72
C VAL A 90 -7.52 -22.02 -1.77
N GLY A 91 -7.21 -23.26 -2.09
CA GLY A 91 -7.95 -24.06 -3.06
C GLY A 91 -7.09 -25.15 -3.67
N VAL A 92 -7.70 -26.31 -3.96
CA VAL A 92 -7.02 -27.42 -4.63
C VAL A 92 -6.64 -27.00 -6.05
N GLY A 93 -5.34 -27.15 -6.40
CA GLY A 93 -4.82 -26.78 -7.70
C GLY A 93 -4.54 -25.30 -7.91
N TYR A 94 -4.77 -24.41 -6.91
CA TYR A 94 -4.43 -23.01 -7.01
C TYR A 94 -2.92 -22.81 -6.91
N LYS A 95 -2.37 -22.08 -7.86
CA LYS A 95 -0.93 -21.81 -7.94
C LYS A 95 -0.69 -20.37 -8.40
N ALA A 96 0.36 -19.77 -7.86
CA ALA A 96 0.90 -18.50 -8.29
C ALA A 96 2.37 -18.68 -8.67
N ALA A 97 2.81 -18.04 -9.74
CA ALA A 97 4.20 -18.03 -10.17
C ALA A 97 4.59 -16.63 -10.62
N ALA A 98 5.59 -16.06 -9.96
CA ALA A 98 6.18 -14.78 -10.37
C ALA A 98 7.26 -15.05 -11.43
N GLN A 99 7.17 -14.36 -12.56
CA GLN A 99 8.12 -14.39 -13.65
C GLN A 99 8.57 -12.96 -13.98
N GLY A 100 9.64 -12.52 -13.35
CA GLY A 100 10.11 -11.14 -13.51
C GLY A 100 9.04 -10.12 -13.08
N ASN A 101 8.50 -9.37 -14.05
CA ASN A 101 7.50 -8.33 -13.84
C ASN A 101 6.05 -8.83 -14.04
N LYS A 102 5.85 -10.13 -14.21
CA LYS A 102 4.53 -10.74 -14.43
C LYS A 102 4.21 -11.73 -13.34
N LEU A 103 2.97 -11.74 -12.91
CA LEU A 103 2.42 -12.73 -11.99
C LEU A 103 1.41 -13.59 -12.73
N ASN A 104 1.69 -14.89 -12.81
CA ASN A 104 0.79 -15.86 -13.41
C ASN A 104 -0.02 -16.53 -12.31
N LEU A 105 -1.34 -16.53 -12.43
CA LEU A 105 -2.28 -17.10 -11.47
C LEU A 105 -3.09 -18.21 -12.11
N ALA A 106 -3.03 -19.40 -11.55
CA ALA A 106 -3.93 -20.51 -11.85
C ALA A 106 -4.90 -20.67 -10.67
N VAL A 107 -6.10 -20.12 -10.80
CA VAL A 107 -7.10 -20.06 -9.70
C VAL A 107 -8.45 -20.67 -10.10
N GLY A 108 -8.39 -21.73 -10.92
CA GLY A 108 -9.56 -22.49 -11.30
C GLY A 108 -10.38 -21.87 -12.45
N TYR A 109 -9.78 -21.03 -13.25
CA TYR A 109 -10.28 -20.59 -14.54
C TYR A 109 -9.74 -21.50 -15.64
N SER A 110 -10.40 -21.52 -16.81
CA SER A 110 -9.98 -22.30 -17.99
C SER A 110 -8.66 -21.79 -18.60
N HIS A 111 -8.24 -20.58 -18.29
CA HIS A 111 -6.98 -19.97 -18.72
C HIS A 111 -6.23 -19.36 -17.51
N PRO A 112 -4.91 -19.32 -17.54
CA PRO A 112 -4.13 -18.62 -16.52
C PRO A 112 -4.38 -17.11 -16.60
N VAL A 113 -4.49 -16.46 -15.46
CA VAL A 113 -4.60 -15.00 -15.38
C VAL A 113 -3.20 -14.42 -15.19
N ASN A 114 -2.80 -13.54 -16.12
CA ASN A 114 -1.51 -12.86 -16.08
C ASN A 114 -1.73 -11.41 -15.67
N ILE A 115 -1.00 -10.96 -14.66
CA ILE A 115 -1.03 -9.58 -14.16
C ILE A 115 0.35 -8.99 -14.31
N ASP A 116 0.44 -7.86 -15.03
CA ASP A 116 1.68 -7.11 -15.16
C ASP A 116 1.90 -6.21 -13.94
N MET A 117 3.10 -6.25 -13.38
CA MET A 117 3.46 -5.42 -12.24
C MET A 117 3.90 -4.04 -12.70
N PRO A 118 3.34 -2.96 -12.13
CA PRO A 118 3.78 -1.61 -12.44
C PRO A 118 5.19 -1.34 -11.92
N VAL A 119 5.82 -0.32 -12.49
CA VAL A 119 7.17 0.10 -12.12
C VAL A 119 7.23 0.44 -10.62
N GLY A 120 8.25 -0.09 -9.94
CA GLY A 120 8.48 0.12 -8.51
C GLY A 120 7.80 -0.90 -7.58
N ILE A 121 7.11 -1.90 -8.14
CA ILE A 121 6.57 -3.03 -7.38
C ILE A 121 7.29 -4.32 -7.77
N LYS A 122 7.67 -5.08 -6.76
CA LYS A 122 8.23 -6.43 -6.90
C LYS A 122 7.26 -7.44 -6.35
N VAL A 123 7.09 -8.54 -7.04
CA VAL A 123 6.29 -9.68 -6.60
C VAL A 123 7.19 -10.90 -6.42
N GLU A 124 7.03 -11.59 -5.32
CA GLU A 124 7.75 -12.81 -4.99
C GLU A 124 6.73 -13.91 -4.65
N THR A 125 7.00 -15.12 -5.08
CA THR A 125 6.20 -16.30 -4.75
C THR A 125 7.10 -17.34 -4.08
N PRO A 126 7.35 -17.21 -2.75
CA PRO A 126 8.19 -18.14 -2.03
C PRO A 126 7.59 -19.57 -2.02
N ALA A 127 6.27 -19.67 -2.06
CA ALA A 127 5.54 -20.91 -2.25
C ALA A 127 4.47 -20.72 -3.33
N PRO A 128 4.04 -21.78 -4.02
CA PRO A 128 2.99 -21.68 -5.04
C PRO A 128 1.65 -21.14 -4.52
N THR A 129 1.44 -21.18 -3.22
CA THR A 129 0.23 -20.72 -2.53
C THR A 129 0.41 -19.38 -1.82
N GLU A 130 1.58 -18.76 -1.91
CA GLU A 130 1.89 -17.50 -1.25
C GLU A 130 2.40 -16.46 -2.24
N ILE A 131 1.88 -15.25 -2.14
CA ILE A 131 2.32 -14.10 -2.94
C ILE A 131 2.73 -13.00 -1.98
N ILE A 132 3.93 -12.46 -2.15
CA ILE A 132 4.44 -11.32 -1.40
C ILE A 132 4.64 -10.17 -2.39
N ILE A 133 3.99 -9.06 -2.16
CA ILE A 133 4.08 -7.85 -2.96
C ILE A 133 4.86 -6.82 -2.18
N LYS A 134 5.96 -6.32 -2.74
CA LYS A 134 6.85 -5.34 -2.11
C LYS A 134 6.96 -4.07 -2.95
N GLY A 135 7.03 -2.92 -2.29
CA GLY A 135 7.24 -1.65 -2.98
C GLY A 135 7.40 -0.47 -2.02
N ALA A 136 7.88 0.64 -2.54
CA ALA A 136 8.03 1.87 -1.77
C ALA A 136 6.70 2.61 -1.58
N ASP A 137 5.79 2.53 -2.55
CA ASP A 137 4.51 3.21 -2.51
C ASP A 137 3.43 2.33 -1.88
N ARG A 138 2.98 2.71 -0.68
CA ARG A 138 1.91 2.02 0.05
C ARG A 138 0.61 1.91 -0.75
N GLN A 139 0.25 2.97 -1.49
CA GLN A 139 -0.98 3.01 -2.26
C GLN A 139 -0.92 2.00 -3.42
N ARG A 140 0.16 1.99 -4.19
CA ARG A 140 0.35 1.06 -5.31
C ARG A 140 0.42 -0.40 -4.85
N VAL A 141 1.19 -0.67 -3.77
CA VAL A 141 1.24 -2.02 -3.17
C VAL A 141 -0.15 -2.48 -2.74
N GLY A 142 -0.95 -1.61 -2.10
CA GLY A 142 -2.31 -1.90 -1.69
C GLY A 142 -3.26 -2.13 -2.86
N GLN A 143 -3.14 -1.32 -3.91
CA GLN A 143 -3.96 -1.42 -5.11
C GLN A 143 -3.73 -2.75 -5.84
N ILE A 144 -2.48 -3.09 -6.12
CA ILE A 144 -2.13 -4.37 -6.78
C ILE A 144 -2.57 -5.56 -5.92
N ALA A 145 -2.41 -5.51 -4.60
CA ALA A 145 -2.88 -6.56 -3.72
C ALA A 145 -4.41 -6.73 -3.80
N ALA A 146 -5.15 -5.63 -3.89
CA ALA A 146 -6.61 -5.67 -4.05
C ALA A 146 -7.02 -6.22 -5.43
N GLU A 147 -6.33 -5.85 -6.50
CA GLU A 147 -6.56 -6.37 -7.85
C GLU A 147 -6.32 -7.87 -7.93
N ILE A 148 -5.21 -8.37 -7.37
CA ILE A 148 -4.92 -9.80 -7.30
C ILE A 148 -5.99 -10.53 -6.50
N ARG A 149 -6.42 -10.00 -5.35
CA ARG A 149 -7.49 -10.59 -4.54
C ARG A 149 -8.83 -10.60 -5.29
N ALA A 150 -9.12 -9.56 -6.06
CA ALA A 150 -10.37 -9.44 -6.85
C ALA A 150 -10.48 -10.47 -7.97
N VAL A 151 -9.35 -11.02 -8.47
CA VAL A 151 -9.37 -12.09 -9.47
C VAL A 151 -10.20 -13.29 -8.99
N ARG A 152 -10.00 -13.71 -7.73
CA ARG A 152 -10.80 -14.78 -7.13
C ARG A 152 -10.99 -14.49 -5.63
N PRO A 153 -12.00 -13.72 -5.25
CA PRO A 153 -12.24 -13.40 -3.84
C PRO A 153 -12.59 -14.65 -3.05
N PRO A 154 -12.30 -14.67 -1.74
CA PRO A 154 -12.60 -15.84 -0.91
C PRO A 154 -14.11 -16.08 -0.82
N GLU A 155 -14.51 -17.32 -1.03
CA GLU A 155 -15.90 -17.72 -0.90
C GLU A 155 -16.30 -17.96 0.57
N PRO A 156 -17.57 -17.70 0.95
CA PRO A 156 -18.00 -17.79 2.34
C PRO A 156 -18.28 -19.21 2.84
N TYR A 157 -18.22 -20.25 2.01
CA TYR A 157 -18.58 -21.63 2.41
C TYR A 157 -17.36 -22.49 2.73
N LYS A 158 -16.40 -22.59 1.82
CA LYS A 158 -15.16 -23.37 1.98
C LYS A 158 -13.92 -22.49 2.13
N GLY A 159 -14.07 -21.17 2.01
CA GLY A 159 -12.97 -20.22 2.10
C GLY A 159 -11.97 -20.29 0.95
N LYS A 160 -12.35 -20.91 -0.20
CA LYS A 160 -11.50 -20.96 -1.39
C LYS A 160 -11.41 -19.59 -2.03
N GLY A 161 -10.22 -19.21 -2.49
CA GLY A 161 -9.96 -17.94 -3.12
C GLY A 161 -8.62 -17.37 -2.71
N ILE A 162 -8.38 -16.11 -3.09
CA ILE A 162 -7.21 -15.32 -2.71
C ILE A 162 -7.60 -14.42 -1.56
N ARG A 163 -6.87 -14.47 -0.46
CA ARG A 163 -7.11 -13.65 0.74
C ARG A 163 -5.82 -13.01 1.23
N TYR A 164 -5.94 -11.94 2.00
CA TYR A 164 -4.80 -11.41 2.77
C TYR A 164 -4.41 -12.39 3.87
N ALA A 165 -3.14 -12.41 4.26
CA ALA A 165 -2.63 -13.30 5.30
C ALA A 165 -3.31 -13.05 6.66
N ASP A 166 -3.70 -11.81 6.93
CA ASP A 166 -4.36 -11.33 8.15
C ASP A 166 -5.89 -11.27 8.03
N GLU A 167 -6.48 -11.70 6.90
CA GLU A 167 -7.92 -11.63 6.66
C GLU A 167 -8.66 -12.79 7.34
N LYS A 168 -9.57 -12.44 8.24
CA LYS A 168 -10.53 -13.39 8.83
C LYS A 168 -11.76 -13.51 7.94
N ILE A 169 -12.00 -14.71 7.43
CA ILE A 169 -13.17 -15.02 6.59
C ILE A 169 -14.26 -15.58 7.51
N THR A 170 -15.44 -14.96 7.46
CA THR A 170 -16.61 -15.51 8.13
C THR A 170 -17.20 -16.63 7.25
N ILE A 171 -17.01 -17.88 7.68
CA ILE A 171 -17.55 -19.05 6.99
C ILE A 171 -19.01 -19.20 7.43
N LYS A 172 -19.91 -19.28 6.44
CA LYS A 172 -21.34 -19.55 6.67
C LYS A 172 -21.55 -21.06 6.78
N GLU A 173 -22.34 -21.47 7.76
CA GLU A 173 -22.75 -22.86 7.87
C GLU A 173 -23.69 -23.23 6.73
N THR A 174 -23.39 -24.34 6.04
CA THR A 174 -24.32 -24.95 5.09
C THR A 174 -25.41 -25.65 5.88
N LYS A 175 -26.70 -25.42 5.53
CA LYS A 175 -27.79 -26.21 6.10
C LYS A 175 -27.47 -27.68 5.90
N LYS A 176 -27.29 -28.43 7.01
CA LYS A 176 -27.31 -29.89 6.98
C LYS A 176 -28.72 -30.30 6.53
N LYS A 177 -28.81 -31.04 5.42
CA LYS A 177 -30.03 -31.76 5.07
C LYS A 177 -30.30 -32.83 6.09
#